data_6e519dabe1ea0d22213d6c8028618c69
#
_entry.id   6e519dabe1ea0d22213d6c8028618c69
#
_cell.length_a   1.000
_cell.length_b   1.000
_cell.length_c   1.000
_cell.angle_alpha   90.00
_cell.angle_beta   90.00
_cell.angle_gamma   90.00
#
_symmetry.space_group_name_H-M   'P 1'
#
loop_
_entity.id
_entity.type
_entity.pdbx_description
1 polymer ?
#
loop_
_entity_poly.entity_id
_entity_poly.type
_entity_poly.pdbx_seq_one_letter_code
_entity_poly.pdbx_strand_id
1 'polypeptide(L)'
;MINVDTTQLHYVYNRKIIKYAHIDLGTKCLLECPMCPRTEHPEIIEFSKRTYGEVKIKDFKKVLSYAEHITFCGNISDPIYHPKMLDFLEMTIKYPKHRNVYIHTNGWGRKQKWWDRAFDLSKNKVKWTFALDGLPHESHKYRVNQNGEEVWEIMKYAKSLGVQIIWQFIPFKYNENSIDEAVKLAKEYNIPIKLRRSSRFADRHEHLDLKPTAEVLWLDKLEFLQKNSKDRKLKPPKEKIQIGKTSFKTEKSLYKELKPT
;
A
#
# COMPACT_ATOMS: atom_id res chain seq x y z
N MET A 1 -3.53 11.42 -9.15
CA MET A 1 -4.97 11.28 -8.81
C MET A 1 -5.12 11.52 -7.33
N ILE A 2 -5.97 12.44 -6.92
CA ILE A 2 -6.30 12.66 -5.51
C ILE A 2 -7.57 11.85 -5.27
N ASN A 3 -7.42 10.69 -4.63
CA ASN A 3 -8.56 9.88 -4.24
C ASN A 3 -9.01 10.35 -2.85
N VAL A 4 -10.16 10.99 -2.80
CA VAL A 4 -10.78 11.42 -1.56
C VAL A 4 -11.74 10.31 -1.15
N ASP A 5 -11.61 9.81 0.06
CA ASP A 5 -12.58 8.86 0.62
C ASP A 5 -13.95 9.54 0.68
N THR A 6 -14.78 9.23 -0.31
CA THR A 6 -16.09 9.85 -0.48
C THR A 6 -17.11 9.39 0.57
N THR A 7 -16.84 8.31 1.31
CA THR A 7 -17.73 7.87 2.40
C THR A 7 -17.77 8.87 3.56
N GLN A 8 -16.78 9.75 3.65
CA GLN A 8 -16.72 10.83 4.63
C GLN A 8 -17.07 12.22 4.05
N LEU A 9 -17.33 12.33 2.75
CA LEU A 9 -17.66 13.60 2.10
C LEU A 9 -18.95 14.26 2.64
N HIS A 10 -19.91 13.50 3.13
CA HIS A 10 -21.12 14.07 3.75
C HIS A 10 -20.84 14.96 4.96
N TYR A 11 -19.71 14.76 5.64
CA TYR A 11 -19.31 15.63 6.77
C TYR A 11 -18.45 16.83 6.33
N VAL A 12 -17.92 16.82 5.12
CA VAL A 12 -16.95 17.79 4.62
C VAL A 12 -17.61 19.07 4.12
N TYR A 13 -18.86 18.99 3.63
CA TYR A 13 -19.52 20.12 2.99
C TYR A 13 -19.65 21.36 3.92
N ASN A 14 -19.72 21.14 5.22
CA ASN A 14 -19.84 22.22 6.20
C ASN A 14 -18.55 22.64 6.92
N ARG A 15 -17.42 21.88 6.82
CA ARG A 15 -16.22 22.15 7.62
C ARG A 15 -14.94 22.43 6.84
N LYS A 16 -14.93 22.36 5.52
CA LYS A 16 -13.73 22.58 4.67
C LYS A 16 -12.50 21.73 5.04
N ILE A 17 -12.65 20.60 5.71
CA ILE A 17 -11.56 19.73 6.15
C ILE A 17 -11.82 18.30 5.68
N ILE A 18 -10.87 17.75 4.94
CA ILE A 18 -10.83 16.33 4.57
C ILE A 18 -10.05 15.59 5.65
N LYS A 19 -10.66 14.57 6.26
CA LYS A 19 -9.96 13.83 7.31
C LYS A 19 -8.76 13.04 6.78
N TYR A 20 -8.95 12.32 5.68
CA TYR A 20 -7.92 11.49 5.05
C TYR A 20 -7.80 11.82 3.57
N ALA A 21 -6.60 12.09 3.10
CA ALA A 21 -6.29 12.21 1.67
C ALA A 21 -5.34 11.09 1.25
N HIS A 22 -5.78 10.28 0.30
CA HIS A 22 -4.95 9.30 -0.40
C HIS A 22 -4.50 9.92 -1.72
N ILE A 23 -3.19 10.04 -1.91
CA ILE A 23 -2.62 10.78 -3.03
C ILE A 23 -1.79 9.85 -3.88
N ASP A 24 -2.23 9.65 -5.11
CA ASP A 24 -1.44 9.03 -6.17
C ASP A 24 -0.72 10.15 -6.93
N LEU A 25 0.61 10.20 -6.81
CA LEU A 25 1.40 11.34 -7.28
C LEU A 25 1.59 11.38 -8.80
N GLY A 26 1.39 10.26 -9.48
CA GLY A 26 1.61 10.19 -10.91
C GLY A 26 1.25 8.83 -11.49
N THR A 27 1.94 8.45 -12.56
CA THR A 27 1.64 7.21 -13.31
C THR A 27 2.81 6.24 -13.40
N LYS A 28 3.93 6.51 -12.71
CA LYS A 28 5.14 5.70 -12.83
C LYS A 28 5.23 4.64 -11.75
N CYS A 29 5.49 3.42 -12.18
CA CYS A 29 5.93 2.29 -11.36
C CYS A 29 6.90 1.45 -12.19
N LEU A 30 7.92 0.85 -11.57
CA LEU A 30 8.89 -0.01 -12.27
C LEU A 30 8.49 -1.49 -12.24
N LEU A 31 7.44 -1.84 -11.50
CA LEU A 31 6.98 -3.21 -11.39
C LEU A 31 5.89 -3.54 -12.41
N GLU A 32 5.80 -4.82 -12.77
CA GLU A 32 4.84 -5.41 -13.70
C GLU A 32 4.04 -6.54 -13.02
N CYS A 33 3.48 -6.24 -11.84
CA CYS A 33 2.72 -7.23 -11.08
C CYS A 33 1.53 -7.75 -11.90
N PRO A 34 1.32 -9.07 -12.07
CA PRO A 34 0.32 -9.63 -12.99
C PRO A 34 -1.10 -9.14 -12.78
N MET A 35 -1.54 -9.02 -11.52
CA MET A 35 -2.90 -8.57 -11.18
C MET A 35 -2.98 -7.05 -10.93
N CYS A 36 -2.02 -6.29 -11.38
CA CYS A 36 -2.04 -4.84 -11.26
C CYS A 36 -2.87 -4.23 -12.40
N PRO A 37 -3.78 -3.28 -12.11
CA PRO A 37 -4.52 -2.59 -13.18
C PRO A 37 -3.64 -1.99 -14.27
N ARG A 38 -2.40 -1.63 -13.94
CA ARG A 38 -1.41 -1.14 -14.91
C ARG A 38 -1.00 -2.19 -15.93
N THR A 39 -0.86 -3.45 -15.48
CA THR A 39 -0.43 -4.58 -16.30
C THR A 39 -1.59 -5.17 -17.06
N GLU A 40 -2.75 -5.30 -16.40
CA GLU A 40 -3.97 -5.84 -17.01
C GLU A 40 -4.62 -4.86 -18.00
N HIS A 41 -4.50 -3.55 -17.73
CA HIS A 41 -5.16 -2.48 -18.47
C HIS A 41 -4.18 -1.33 -18.76
N PRO A 42 -3.19 -1.53 -19.65
CA PRO A 42 -2.18 -0.51 -19.94
C PRO A 42 -2.77 0.80 -20.47
N GLU A 43 -3.95 0.76 -21.09
CA GLU A 43 -4.69 1.94 -21.52
C GLU A 43 -5.05 2.90 -20.38
N ILE A 44 -5.19 2.40 -19.14
CA ILE A 44 -5.42 3.22 -17.95
C ILE A 44 -4.25 4.19 -17.71
N ILE A 45 -3.05 3.77 -18.02
CA ILE A 45 -1.86 4.62 -17.86
C ILE A 45 -1.89 5.78 -18.83
N GLU A 46 -2.20 5.52 -20.09
CA GLU A 46 -2.29 6.57 -21.12
C GLU A 46 -3.45 7.53 -20.85
N PHE A 47 -4.59 7.00 -20.44
CA PHE A 47 -5.70 7.83 -19.99
C PHE A 47 -5.31 8.72 -18.80
N SER A 48 -4.66 8.14 -17.79
CA SER A 48 -4.24 8.87 -16.59
C SER A 48 -3.20 9.94 -16.88
N LYS A 49 -2.24 9.68 -17.78
CA LYS A 49 -1.26 10.67 -18.22
C LYS A 49 -1.94 11.88 -18.88
N ARG A 50 -2.92 11.63 -19.77
CA ARG A 50 -3.65 12.70 -20.47
C ARG A 50 -4.56 13.49 -19.56
N THR A 51 -5.26 12.82 -18.65
CA THR A 51 -6.32 13.43 -17.85
C THR A 51 -5.79 14.10 -16.58
N TYR A 52 -4.88 13.44 -15.89
CA TYR A 52 -4.41 13.88 -14.57
C TYR A 52 -2.93 14.26 -14.56
N GLY A 53 -2.10 13.54 -15.31
CA GLY A 53 -0.66 13.72 -15.32
C GLY A 53 -0.02 13.48 -13.94
N GLU A 54 1.09 14.18 -13.71
CA GLU A 54 1.78 14.19 -12.42
C GLU A 54 1.25 15.33 -11.53
N VAL A 55 1.13 15.05 -10.23
CA VAL A 55 0.73 16.06 -9.25
C VAL A 55 1.77 17.18 -9.20
N LYS A 56 1.31 18.42 -9.37
CA LYS A 56 2.17 19.60 -9.30
C LYS A 56 2.23 20.15 -7.86
N ILE A 57 3.36 20.73 -7.51
CA ILE A 57 3.56 21.31 -6.17
C ILE A 57 2.47 22.32 -5.81
N LYS A 58 2.04 23.16 -6.75
CA LYS A 58 0.97 24.15 -6.52
C LYS A 58 -0.36 23.53 -6.14
N ASP A 59 -0.70 22.38 -6.73
CA ASP A 59 -1.96 21.67 -6.47
C ASP A 59 -1.88 20.87 -5.16
N PHE A 60 -0.72 20.30 -4.89
CA PHE A 60 -0.45 19.62 -3.62
C PHE A 60 -0.57 20.57 -2.42
N LYS A 61 -0.10 21.81 -2.53
CA LYS A 61 -0.27 22.84 -1.48
C LYS A 61 -1.73 23.05 -1.09
N LYS A 62 -2.65 22.96 -2.06
CA LYS A 62 -4.09 23.05 -1.78
C LYS A 62 -4.56 21.88 -0.92
N VAL A 63 -4.14 20.65 -1.25
CA VAL A 63 -4.49 19.45 -0.47
C VAL A 63 -4.00 19.56 0.96
N LEU A 64 -2.77 20.04 1.17
CA LEU A 64 -2.21 20.24 2.51
C LEU A 64 -3.09 21.12 3.41
N SER A 65 -3.75 22.12 2.84
CA SER A 65 -4.60 23.03 3.63
C SER A 65 -5.90 22.39 4.11
N TYR A 66 -6.35 21.30 3.49
CA TYR A 66 -7.65 20.67 3.77
C TYR A 66 -7.55 19.33 4.49
N ALA A 67 -6.45 18.59 4.33
CA ALA A 67 -6.32 17.23 4.87
C ALA A 67 -5.68 17.22 6.26
N GLU A 68 -6.18 16.35 7.15
CA GLU A 68 -5.55 16.07 8.46
C GLU A 68 -4.51 14.94 8.35
N HIS A 69 -4.80 13.92 7.55
CA HIS A 69 -3.94 12.76 7.34
C HIS A 69 -3.61 12.62 5.87
N ILE A 70 -2.36 12.42 5.56
CA ILE A 70 -1.87 12.24 4.19
C ILE A 70 -1.33 10.82 4.02
N THR A 71 -1.81 10.13 3.00
CA THR A 71 -1.26 8.86 2.57
C THR A 71 -0.77 9.00 1.13
N PHE A 72 0.53 8.88 0.95
CA PHE A 72 1.10 8.69 -0.37
C PHE A 72 1.00 7.21 -0.73
N CYS A 73 0.22 6.90 -1.72
CA CYS A 73 0.02 5.54 -2.23
C CYS A 73 -0.17 5.59 -3.73
N GLY A 74 -0.12 4.46 -4.38
CA GLY A 74 -0.40 4.37 -5.81
C GLY A 74 -1.34 3.22 -6.12
N ASN A 75 -2.43 3.52 -6.83
CA ASN A 75 -3.24 2.52 -7.50
C ASN A 75 -2.65 2.18 -8.87
N ILE A 76 -2.08 3.21 -9.52
CA ILE A 76 -1.47 3.15 -10.85
C ILE A 76 -0.02 3.63 -10.87
N SER A 77 0.50 4.12 -9.76
CA SER A 77 1.91 4.51 -9.60
C SER A 77 2.50 3.94 -8.32
N ASP A 78 3.75 4.25 -8.06
CA ASP A 78 4.31 4.15 -6.72
C ASP A 78 4.93 5.50 -6.37
N PRO A 79 4.65 6.06 -5.19
CA PRO A 79 5.01 7.43 -4.84
C PRO A 79 6.51 7.69 -4.91
N ILE A 80 7.35 6.69 -4.63
CA ILE A 80 8.81 6.90 -4.64
C ILE A 80 9.36 7.24 -6.02
N TYR A 81 8.65 6.92 -7.11
CA TYR A 81 9.13 7.22 -8.46
C TYR A 81 8.78 8.63 -8.94
N HIS A 82 7.95 9.37 -8.20
CA HIS A 82 7.69 10.75 -8.54
C HIS A 82 8.96 11.60 -8.33
N PRO A 83 9.38 12.42 -9.31
CA PRO A 83 10.64 13.18 -9.21
C PRO A 83 10.67 14.17 -8.05
N LYS A 84 9.50 14.64 -7.60
CA LYS A 84 9.34 15.58 -6.49
C LYS A 84 8.85 14.94 -5.20
N MET A 85 8.97 13.60 -5.04
CA MET A 85 8.47 12.91 -3.86
C MET A 85 9.05 13.46 -2.56
N LEU A 86 10.34 13.72 -2.52
CA LEU A 86 10.99 14.26 -1.32
C LEU A 86 10.55 15.69 -1.01
N ASP A 87 10.27 16.50 -2.02
CA ASP A 87 9.71 17.85 -1.84
C ASP A 87 8.30 17.77 -1.23
N PHE A 88 7.44 16.88 -1.74
CA PHE A 88 6.10 16.65 -1.18
C PHE A 88 6.16 16.15 0.26
N LEU A 89 7.07 15.23 0.55
CA LEU A 89 7.27 14.70 1.89
C LEU A 89 7.69 15.80 2.85
N GLU A 90 8.70 16.58 2.49
CA GLU A 90 9.21 17.68 3.31
C GLU A 90 8.12 18.73 3.57
N MET A 91 7.36 19.10 2.54
CA MET A 91 6.23 20.04 2.70
C MET A 91 5.18 19.49 3.66
N THR A 92 4.84 18.19 3.55
CA THR A 92 3.85 17.54 4.41
C THR A 92 4.31 17.53 5.86
N ILE A 93 5.56 17.21 6.11
CA ILE A 93 6.11 17.10 7.47
C ILE A 93 6.21 18.47 8.15
N LYS A 94 6.54 19.51 7.37
CA LYS A 94 6.62 20.89 7.85
C LYS A 94 5.24 21.53 8.11
N TYR A 95 4.18 20.94 7.55
CA TYR A 95 2.84 21.50 7.71
C TYR A 95 2.23 21.12 9.07
N PRO A 96 1.93 22.09 9.94
CA PRO A 96 1.65 21.82 11.36
C PRO A 96 0.32 21.10 11.62
N LYS A 97 -0.59 21.08 10.64
CA LYS A 97 -1.91 20.48 10.80
C LYS A 97 -1.92 18.95 10.61
N HIS A 98 -0.87 18.37 10.00
CA HIS A 98 -0.87 16.94 9.74
C HIS A 98 -0.53 16.13 10.98
N ARG A 99 -1.41 15.20 11.32
CA ARG A 99 -1.24 14.30 12.48
C ARG A 99 -0.51 13.01 12.09
N ASN A 100 -0.81 12.47 10.91
CA ASN A 100 -0.21 11.24 10.44
C ASN A 100 0.12 11.34 8.94
N VAL A 101 1.32 10.89 8.61
CA VAL A 101 1.79 10.77 7.24
C VAL A 101 2.16 9.32 6.98
N TYR A 102 1.61 8.76 5.94
CA TYR A 102 1.83 7.37 5.55
C TYR A 102 2.38 7.31 4.14
N ILE A 103 3.28 6.38 3.89
CA ILE A 103 3.80 6.08 2.56
C ILE A 103 3.67 4.58 2.32
N HIS A 104 2.99 4.20 1.25
CA HIS A 104 2.90 2.83 0.78
C HIS A 104 3.73 2.69 -0.49
N THR A 105 4.68 1.79 -0.49
CA THR A 105 5.62 1.62 -1.60
C THR A 105 6.05 0.17 -1.79
N ASN A 106 6.45 -0.16 -3.01
CA ASN A 106 7.15 -1.41 -3.30
C ASN A 106 8.63 -1.37 -2.85
N GLY A 107 9.17 -0.20 -2.56
CA GLY A 107 10.48 -0.02 -1.94
C GLY A 107 11.69 -0.21 -2.86
N TRP A 108 11.51 -0.49 -4.16
CA TRP A 108 12.62 -0.86 -5.04
C TRP A 108 13.01 0.24 -6.03
N GLY A 109 14.28 0.19 -6.49
CA GLY A 109 14.77 1.00 -7.62
C GLY A 109 15.19 2.42 -7.28
N ARG A 110 15.36 2.76 -6.01
CA ARG A 110 15.97 4.01 -5.57
C ARG A 110 17.35 3.77 -4.99
N LYS A 111 18.30 4.64 -5.31
CA LYS A 111 19.67 4.59 -4.80
C LYS A 111 19.71 4.92 -3.31
N GLN A 112 20.73 4.42 -2.60
CA GLN A 112 20.95 4.65 -1.17
C GLN A 112 20.81 6.13 -0.78
N LYS A 113 21.47 7.04 -1.46
CA LYS A 113 21.41 8.49 -1.18
C LYS A 113 19.97 9.06 -1.16
N TRP A 114 19.05 8.48 -1.96
CA TRP A 114 17.67 8.87 -1.94
C TRP A 114 16.98 8.39 -0.66
N TRP A 115 17.25 7.16 -0.24
CA TRP A 115 16.74 6.59 1.00
C TRP A 115 17.27 7.32 2.24
N ASP A 116 18.56 7.69 2.25
CA ASP A 116 19.16 8.49 3.33
C ASP A 116 18.35 9.78 3.55
N ARG A 117 18.07 10.50 2.47
CA ARG A 117 17.28 11.72 2.54
C ARG A 117 15.83 11.48 2.94
N ALA A 118 15.20 10.43 2.38
CA ALA A 118 13.82 10.08 2.70
C ALA A 118 13.63 9.72 4.17
N PHE A 119 14.56 8.94 4.73
CA PHE A 119 14.50 8.51 6.12
C PHE A 119 14.89 9.62 7.09
N ASP A 120 15.84 10.48 6.74
CA ASP A 120 16.16 11.67 7.54
C ASP A 120 14.95 12.61 7.67
N LEU A 121 14.24 12.84 6.58
CA LEU A 121 12.98 13.59 6.59
C LEU A 121 11.89 12.90 7.42
N SER A 122 11.81 11.58 7.35
CA SER A 122 10.70 10.81 7.94
C SER A 122 10.76 10.73 9.45
N LYS A 123 11.89 10.29 10.00
CA LYS A 123 12.10 9.99 11.44
C LYS A 123 10.78 9.61 12.14
N ASN A 124 10.43 10.12 13.24
CA ASN A 124 9.23 9.73 13.99
C ASN A 124 7.90 10.27 13.44
N LYS A 125 7.90 10.90 12.26
CA LYS A 125 6.72 11.59 11.70
C LYS A 125 5.98 10.80 10.62
N VAL A 126 6.65 9.85 9.99
CA VAL A 126 6.14 9.12 8.83
C VAL A 126 6.16 7.63 9.09
N LYS A 127 5.08 6.96 8.72
CA LYS A 127 4.99 5.51 8.72
C LYS A 127 5.09 4.99 7.29
N TRP A 128 6.12 4.21 7.03
CA TRP A 128 6.34 3.55 5.75
C TRP A 128 5.74 2.16 5.76
N THR A 129 5.03 1.80 4.71
CA THR A 129 4.57 0.44 4.46
C THR A 129 5.27 -0.07 3.21
N PHE A 130 6.14 -1.04 3.40
CA PHE A 130 6.84 -1.71 2.31
C PHE A 130 6.07 -2.94 1.87
N ALA A 131 5.76 -3.01 0.60
CA ALA A 131 5.06 -4.13 0.02
C ALA A 131 6.08 -5.15 -0.52
N LEU A 132 6.26 -6.22 0.24
CA LEU A 132 7.14 -7.34 -0.05
C LEU A 132 6.33 -8.63 0.14
N ASP A 133 5.92 -9.27 -0.95
CA ASP A 133 4.97 -10.38 -0.92
C ASP A 133 5.72 -11.72 -1.01
N GLY A 134 5.99 -12.31 0.14
CA GLY A 134 6.82 -13.48 0.35
C GLY A 134 8.09 -13.15 1.12
N LEU A 135 8.94 -14.15 1.33
CA LEU A 135 10.30 -13.93 1.82
C LEU A 135 11.08 -13.05 0.81
N PRO A 136 12.15 -12.37 1.23
CA PRO A 136 12.89 -11.46 0.34
C PRO A 136 13.23 -12.05 -1.04
N HIS A 137 13.66 -13.31 -1.09
CA HIS A 137 14.02 -14.00 -2.33
C HIS A 137 12.79 -14.46 -3.16
N GLU A 138 11.57 -14.41 -2.62
CA GLU A 138 10.34 -14.89 -3.30
C GLU A 138 9.50 -13.78 -3.90
N SER A 139 9.59 -12.57 -3.39
CA SER A 139 8.66 -11.48 -3.70
C SER A 139 8.56 -11.16 -5.20
N HIS A 140 9.65 -11.36 -5.95
CA HIS A 140 9.69 -11.15 -7.40
C HIS A 140 8.72 -12.06 -8.17
N LYS A 141 8.27 -13.19 -7.59
CA LYS A 141 7.32 -14.10 -8.24
C LYS A 141 5.97 -13.44 -8.54
N TYR A 142 5.56 -12.49 -7.72
CA TYR A 142 4.39 -11.65 -7.98
C TYR A 142 4.79 -10.22 -8.35
N ARG A 143 5.75 -9.65 -7.62
CA ARG A 143 6.23 -8.29 -7.86
C ARG A 143 7.32 -8.31 -8.93
N VAL A 144 6.92 -8.68 -10.15
CA VAL A 144 7.84 -8.77 -11.29
C VAL A 144 8.68 -7.51 -11.39
N ASN A 145 9.99 -7.67 -11.57
CA ASN A 145 11.05 -6.66 -11.57
C ASN A 145 11.45 -6.13 -10.16
N GLN A 146 10.90 -6.65 -9.06
CA GLN A 146 11.37 -6.26 -7.73
C GLN A 146 12.59 -7.10 -7.31
N ASN A 147 13.63 -6.46 -6.80
CA ASN A 147 14.65 -7.14 -6.00
C ASN A 147 14.21 -7.10 -4.52
N GLY A 148 13.60 -8.18 -4.05
CA GLY A 148 13.05 -8.24 -2.70
C GLY A 148 14.13 -8.27 -1.63
N GLU A 149 15.32 -8.80 -1.91
CA GLU A 149 16.45 -8.79 -0.98
C GLU A 149 16.96 -7.36 -0.75
N GLU A 150 17.07 -6.56 -1.83
CA GLU A 150 17.42 -5.15 -1.71
C GLU A 150 16.38 -4.38 -0.91
N VAL A 151 15.08 -4.64 -1.13
CA VAL A 151 14.01 -4.00 -0.34
C VAL A 151 14.11 -4.40 1.13
N TRP A 152 14.45 -5.64 1.43
CA TRP A 152 14.66 -6.10 2.79
C TRP A 152 15.83 -5.37 3.48
N GLU A 153 16.95 -5.18 2.79
CA GLU A 153 18.08 -4.40 3.31
C GLU A 153 17.67 -2.94 3.59
N ILE A 154 16.89 -2.33 2.69
CA ILE A 154 16.34 -0.97 2.88
C ILE A 154 15.44 -0.92 4.12
N MET A 155 14.61 -1.93 4.35
CA MET A 155 13.74 -2.02 5.53
C MET A 155 14.55 -2.14 6.82
N LYS A 156 15.60 -2.98 6.84
CA LYS A 156 16.51 -3.09 7.98
C LYS A 156 17.23 -1.77 8.25
N TYR A 157 17.71 -1.12 7.21
CA TYR A 157 18.33 0.19 7.30
C TYR A 157 17.39 1.24 7.87
N ALA A 158 16.17 1.35 7.36
CA ALA A 158 15.16 2.25 7.92
C ALA A 158 14.92 1.99 9.41
N LYS A 159 14.86 0.72 9.80
CA LYS A 159 14.66 0.32 11.19
C LYS A 159 15.83 0.72 12.08
N SER A 160 17.08 0.57 11.63
CA SER A 160 18.28 0.98 12.36
C SER A 160 18.32 2.49 12.62
N LEU A 161 17.72 3.28 11.75
CA LEU A 161 17.57 4.74 11.90
C LEU A 161 16.35 5.16 12.75
N GLY A 162 15.60 4.21 13.31
CA GLY A 162 14.40 4.48 14.11
C GLY A 162 13.17 4.91 13.27
N VAL A 163 13.19 4.74 11.96
CA VAL A 163 12.04 5.04 11.10
C VAL A 163 10.93 4.02 11.35
N GLN A 164 9.69 4.51 11.43
CA GLN A 164 8.53 3.63 11.58
C GLN A 164 8.22 2.94 10.26
N ILE A 165 8.38 1.62 10.25
CA ILE A 165 8.11 0.81 9.06
C ILE A 165 7.15 -0.33 9.37
N ILE A 166 6.44 -0.79 8.35
CA ILE A 166 5.60 -1.99 8.35
C ILE A 166 5.95 -2.80 7.11
N TRP A 167 6.16 -4.08 7.27
CA TRP A 167 6.18 -5.03 6.17
C TRP A 167 4.75 -5.43 5.82
N GLN A 168 4.26 -5.08 4.64
CA GLN A 168 2.99 -5.59 4.12
C GLN A 168 3.27 -6.83 3.28
N PHE A 169 2.64 -7.92 3.66
CA PHE A 169 2.73 -9.22 3.01
C PHE A 169 1.34 -9.64 2.53
N ILE A 170 1.20 -9.90 1.24
CA ILE A 170 -0.02 -10.45 0.67
C ILE A 170 0.22 -11.96 0.42
N PRO A 171 -0.56 -12.85 1.06
CA PRO A 171 -0.49 -14.27 0.76
C PRO A 171 -0.95 -14.56 -0.67
N PHE A 172 -0.10 -15.29 -1.38
CA PHE A 172 -0.36 -15.93 -2.66
C PHE A 172 -0.05 -17.42 -2.53
N LYS A 173 -0.45 -18.23 -3.48
CA LYS A 173 -0.19 -19.66 -3.44
C LYS A 173 1.30 -20.01 -3.36
N TYR A 174 2.15 -19.22 -3.98
CA TYR A 174 3.60 -19.47 -3.97
C TYR A 174 4.29 -19.16 -2.64
N ASN A 175 3.69 -18.32 -1.81
CA ASN A 175 4.29 -17.86 -0.54
C ASN A 175 3.44 -18.20 0.70
N GLU A 176 2.31 -18.90 0.53
CA GLU A 176 1.42 -19.23 1.65
C GLU A 176 2.10 -20.12 2.72
N ASN A 177 3.04 -20.97 2.30
CA ASN A 177 3.81 -21.82 3.21
C ASN A 177 5.00 -21.08 3.86
N SER A 178 5.34 -19.88 3.39
CA SER A 178 6.44 -19.07 3.92
C SER A 178 5.98 -18.08 5.00
N ILE A 179 4.70 -18.05 5.34
CA ILE A 179 4.13 -17.05 6.27
C ILE A 179 4.78 -17.14 7.66
N ASP A 180 4.92 -18.35 8.22
CA ASP A 180 5.50 -18.54 9.55
C ASP A 180 6.97 -18.12 9.58
N GLU A 181 7.72 -18.41 8.53
CA GLU A 181 9.11 -17.99 8.38
C GLU A 181 9.22 -16.46 8.23
N ALA A 182 8.34 -15.85 7.46
CA ALA A 182 8.27 -14.39 7.32
C ALA A 182 7.95 -13.71 8.66
N VAL A 183 7.04 -14.28 9.45
CA VAL A 183 6.71 -13.79 10.80
C VAL A 183 7.91 -13.94 11.74
N LYS A 184 8.65 -15.06 11.66
CA LYS A 184 9.87 -15.28 12.45
C LYS A 184 10.95 -14.26 12.07
N LEU A 185 11.19 -14.07 10.77
CA LEU A 185 12.13 -13.10 10.24
C LEU A 185 11.79 -11.66 10.65
N ALA A 186 10.52 -11.29 10.56
CA ALA A 186 10.02 -9.99 10.99
C ALA A 186 10.26 -9.74 12.50
N LYS A 187 10.06 -10.76 13.34
CA LYS A 187 10.34 -10.70 14.79
C LYS A 187 11.82 -10.53 15.07
N GLU A 188 12.67 -11.28 14.40
CA GLU A 188 14.13 -11.22 14.55
C GLU A 188 14.67 -9.80 14.35
N TYR A 189 14.16 -9.11 13.33
CA TYR A 189 14.58 -7.74 13.02
C TYR A 189 13.69 -6.66 13.66
N ASN A 190 12.74 -7.06 14.51
CA ASN A 190 11.79 -6.15 15.15
C ASN A 190 11.03 -5.26 14.12
N ILE A 191 10.67 -5.83 12.98
CA ILE A 191 9.90 -5.19 11.91
C ILE A 191 8.44 -5.67 12.01
N PRO A 192 7.46 -4.79 12.25
CA PRO A 192 6.06 -5.18 12.20
C PRO A 192 5.67 -5.73 10.84
N ILE A 193 5.06 -6.92 10.80
CA ILE A 193 4.52 -7.51 9.58
C ILE A 193 2.99 -7.44 9.60
N LYS A 194 2.39 -7.09 8.46
CA LYS A 194 0.95 -7.05 8.27
C LYS A 194 0.55 -7.95 7.11
N LEU A 195 -0.12 -9.04 7.43
CA LEU A 195 -0.73 -9.91 6.42
C LEU A 195 -1.98 -9.22 5.86
N ARG A 196 -2.08 -9.16 4.55
CA ARG A 196 -3.21 -8.57 3.84
C ARG A 196 -3.75 -9.52 2.81
N ARG A 197 -5.06 -9.77 2.82
CA ARG A 197 -5.71 -10.46 1.73
C ARG A 197 -5.81 -9.56 0.50
N SER A 198 -5.57 -10.12 -0.68
CA SER A 198 -5.86 -9.43 -1.92
C SER A 198 -7.36 -9.50 -2.24
N SER A 199 -8.00 -8.36 -2.43
CA SER A 199 -9.38 -8.30 -2.93
C SER A 199 -9.49 -8.71 -4.41
N ARG A 200 -8.36 -8.84 -5.09
CA ARG A 200 -8.32 -9.14 -6.54
C ARG A 200 -8.76 -10.56 -6.89
N PHE A 201 -8.84 -11.45 -5.90
CA PHE A 201 -9.31 -12.83 -6.11
C PHE A 201 -10.83 -13.00 -5.96
N ALA A 202 -11.57 -11.98 -5.52
CA ALA A 202 -12.97 -12.13 -5.14
C ALA A 202 -13.88 -12.51 -6.32
N ASP A 203 -13.62 -11.93 -7.50
CA ASP A 203 -14.50 -12.04 -8.67
C ASP A 203 -13.75 -12.41 -9.97
N ARG A 204 -12.51 -12.89 -9.87
CA ARG A 204 -11.67 -13.17 -11.04
C ARG A 204 -11.31 -14.64 -11.14
N HIS A 205 -11.52 -15.20 -12.31
CA HIS A 205 -11.08 -16.55 -12.68
C HIS A 205 -9.67 -16.56 -13.29
N GLU A 206 -9.12 -15.40 -13.59
CA GLU A 206 -7.78 -15.19 -14.08
C GLU A 206 -6.78 -15.32 -12.93
N HIS A 207 -5.58 -15.84 -13.20
CA HIS A 207 -4.52 -16.01 -12.19
C HIS A 207 -4.88 -16.93 -11.00
N LEU A 208 -5.63 -18.00 -11.26
CA LEU A 208 -5.95 -19.01 -10.24
C LEU A 208 -4.71 -19.70 -9.67
N ASP A 209 -3.64 -19.73 -10.43
CA ASP A 209 -2.30 -20.20 -10.04
C ASP A 209 -1.69 -19.37 -8.89
N LEU A 210 -2.09 -18.09 -8.78
CA LEU A 210 -1.66 -17.19 -7.71
C LEU A 210 -2.59 -17.22 -6.50
N LYS A 211 -3.81 -17.74 -6.62
CA LYS A 211 -4.80 -17.73 -5.56
C LYS A 211 -4.37 -18.63 -4.41
N PRO A 212 -4.24 -18.09 -3.18
CA PRO A 212 -3.88 -18.89 -2.02
C PRO A 212 -5.00 -19.88 -1.65
N THR A 213 -4.68 -20.88 -0.81
CA THR A 213 -5.67 -21.84 -0.32
C THR A 213 -6.76 -21.16 0.53
N ALA A 214 -7.91 -21.85 0.68
CA ALA A 214 -9.03 -21.31 1.46
C ALA A 214 -8.64 -20.98 2.91
N GLU A 215 -7.75 -21.75 3.53
CA GLU A 215 -7.30 -21.52 4.91
C GLU A 215 -6.58 -20.18 5.06
N VAL A 216 -5.72 -19.82 4.09
CA VAL A 216 -4.97 -18.57 4.09
C VAL A 216 -5.88 -17.36 3.77
N LEU A 217 -6.96 -17.57 3.02
CA LEU A 217 -7.92 -16.51 2.72
C LEU A 217 -8.62 -15.95 3.96
N TRP A 218 -8.62 -16.68 5.10
CA TRP A 218 -9.23 -16.27 6.37
C TRP A 218 -8.35 -15.41 7.26
N LEU A 219 -7.08 -15.19 6.89
CA LEU A 219 -6.13 -14.40 7.68
C LEU A 219 -6.38 -12.87 7.64
N ASP A 220 -7.52 -12.43 7.15
CA ASP A 220 -7.91 -11.04 6.91
C ASP A 220 -7.90 -10.11 8.15
N LYS A 221 -7.74 -10.65 9.35
CA LYS A 221 -7.82 -9.84 10.58
C LYS A 221 -6.58 -9.92 11.48
N LEU A 222 -5.56 -10.63 11.08
CA LEU A 222 -4.37 -10.77 11.90
C LEU A 222 -3.43 -9.60 11.66
N GLU A 223 -3.70 -8.50 12.35
CA GLU A 223 -2.67 -7.51 12.63
C GLU A 223 -1.69 -8.15 13.62
N PHE A 224 -0.61 -8.73 13.12
CA PHE A 224 0.52 -9.08 13.95
C PHE A 224 1.24 -7.80 14.37
N LEU A 225 0.58 -7.01 15.18
CA LEU A 225 1.28 -6.07 16.03
C LEU A 225 2.11 -6.91 16.99
N GLN A 226 3.43 -6.73 16.97
CA GLN A 226 4.34 -7.29 17.98
C GLN A 226 4.02 -6.66 19.35
N LYS A 227 2.91 -7.07 19.96
CA LYS A 227 2.66 -6.89 21.36
C LYS A 227 2.25 -8.23 21.92
N ASN A 228 3.23 -8.86 22.63
CA ASN A 228 3.02 -9.91 23.62
C ASN A 228 1.85 -10.87 23.33
N SER A 229 1.94 -11.68 22.30
CA SER A 229 1.09 -12.86 22.20
C SER A 229 1.90 -14.07 22.62
N LYS A 230 1.81 -14.39 23.89
CA LYS A 230 2.01 -15.77 24.37
C LYS A 230 1.00 -16.62 23.58
N ASP A 231 1.50 -17.57 22.81
CA ASP A 231 0.82 -18.73 22.26
C ASP A 231 -0.69 -18.61 21.96
N ARG A 232 -1.04 -18.00 20.85
CA ARG A 232 -2.31 -18.30 20.22
C ARG A 232 -2.04 -19.12 18.96
N LYS A 233 -2.10 -20.43 19.09
CA LYS A 233 -2.32 -21.33 17.94
C LYS A 233 -3.61 -20.88 17.28
N LEU A 234 -3.51 -20.35 16.07
CA LEU A 234 -4.65 -20.00 15.24
C LEU A 234 -5.39 -21.29 14.89
N LYS A 235 -6.51 -21.53 15.56
CA LYS A 235 -7.44 -22.56 15.12
C LYS A 235 -8.34 -21.93 14.08
N PRO A 236 -8.53 -22.57 12.91
CA PRO A 236 -9.53 -22.13 11.95
C PRO A 236 -10.89 -22.09 12.65
N PRO A 237 -11.78 -21.14 12.31
CA PRO A 237 -13.11 -21.07 12.89
C PRO A 237 -13.86 -22.38 12.63
N LYS A 238 -14.43 -22.97 13.69
CA LYS A 238 -15.14 -24.25 13.64
C LYS A 238 -16.45 -24.21 12.86
N GLU A 239 -16.89 -23.04 12.42
CA GLU A 239 -18.15 -22.87 11.69
C GLU A 239 -17.89 -22.19 10.35
N LYS A 240 -18.51 -22.74 9.30
CA LYS A 240 -18.66 -22.06 8.02
C LYS A 240 -19.52 -20.82 8.25
N ILE A 241 -18.86 -19.66 8.42
CA ILE A 241 -19.57 -18.39 8.43
C ILE A 241 -20.11 -18.20 7.01
N GLN A 242 -21.41 -18.36 6.83
CA GLN A 242 -22.10 -17.89 5.64
C GLN A 242 -21.83 -16.38 5.55
N ILE A 243 -21.05 -15.98 4.55
CA ILE A 243 -20.84 -14.57 4.23
C ILE A 243 -22.21 -14.07 3.79
N GLY A 244 -22.90 -13.37 4.69
CA GLY A 244 -24.10 -12.64 4.34
C GLY A 244 -23.78 -11.75 3.15
N LYS A 245 -24.72 -11.65 2.20
CA LYS A 245 -24.68 -10.72 1.07
C LYS A 245 -24.63 -9.27 1.56
N THR A 246 -23.51 -8.83 2.07
CA THR A 246 -23.20 -7.42 2.18
C THR A 246 -22.80 -6.98 0.78
N SER A 247 -23.71 -6.27 0.13
CA SER A 247 -23.47 -5.65 -1.15
C SER A 247 -22.41 -4.56 -0.99
N PHE A 248 -21.14 -4.93 -1.10
CA PHE A 248 -20.13 -3.97 -1.49
C PHE A 248 -20.46 -3.59 -2.93
N LYS A 249 -20.76 -2.32 -3.18
CA LYS A 249 -20.82 -1.80 -4.54
C LYS A 249 -19.47 -2.12 -5.18
N THR A 250 -19.47 -3.06 -6.10
CA THR A 250 -18.28 -3.48 -6.83
C THR A 250 -17.77 -2.29 -7.65
N GLU A 251 -16.47 -2.24 -7.90
CA GLU A 251 -15.86 -1.23 -8.81
C GLU A 251 -16.64 -1.09 -10.13
N LYS A 252 -17.33 -2.14 -10.60
CA LYS A 252 -18.23 -2.08 -11.75
C LYS A 252 -19.35 -1.02 -11.62
N SER A 253 -19.77 -0.63 -10.43
CA SER A 253 -20.78 0.41 -10.27
C SER A 253 -20.19 1.81 -10.46
N LEU A 254 -18.93 2.00 -10.11
CA LEU A 254 -18.21 3.25 -10.34
C LEU A 254 -17.90 3.48 -11.83
N TYR A 255 -17.62 2.40 -12.58
CA TYR A 255 -17.39 2.50 -14.02
C TYR A 255 -18.67 2.78 -14.83
N LYS A 256 -19.85 2.45 -14.31
CA LYS A 256 -21.13 2.77 -14.99
C LYS A 256 -21.51 4.24 -14.88
N GLU A 257 -21.09 4.92 -13.81
CA GLU A 257 -21.38 6.35 -13.61
C GLU A 257 -20.43 7.29 -14.37
N LEU A 258 -19.34 6.74 -14.96
CA LEU A 258 -18.33 7.50 -15.70
C LEU A 258 -18.44 7.39 -17.22
N LYS A 259 -19.54 6.85 -17.76
CA LYS A 259 -19.77 6.94 -19.21
C LYS A 259 -20.21 8.36 -19.57
N PRO A 260 -19.47 9.06 -20.45
CA PRO A 260 -19.96 10.31 -20.99
C PRO A 260 -21.22 10.03 -21.82
N THR A 261 -22.25 10.81 -21.56
CA THR A 261 -23.42 10.94 -22.45
C THR A 261 -23.00 11.56 -23.74
#